data_2ee4f542d7465a3fd5411cadea65d000
#
_entry.id   2ee4f542d7465a3fd5411cadea65d000
#
_cell.length_a   1.000
_cell.length_b   1.000
_cell.length_c   1.000
_cell.angle_alpha   90.00
_cell.angle_beta   90.00
_cell.angle_gamma   90.00
#
_symmetry.space_group_name_H-M   'P 1'
#
loop_
_entity.id
_entity.type
_entity.pdbx_description
1 polymer ?
#
loop_
_entity_poly.entity_id
_entity_poly.type
_entity_poly.pdbx_seq_one_letter_code
_entity_poly.pdbx_strand_id
1 'polypeptide(L)'
;LIVCGTENLIPVPAGMDPKIAAVAPLFAVGMHGVNLAAVGPTDLLVVLGHGLVGAGVAQAARARGARVLVSEPNPERRKLAELYGADWVVDPGERSVSEFLGERAGTDRADVVVESSGNAALIAEAIGLCRFGGKLVMQGWMPGEIGFSYMEAHRRQLTMFFPTGWGPAGMKEAALRLA
;
A
#
# COMPACT_ATOMS: atom_id res chain seq x y z
N LEU A 1 -30.47 -11.48 7.36
CA LEU A 1 -29.88 -12.81 7.47
C LEU A 1 -28.89 -13.02 6.33
N ILE A 2 -27.66 -13.39 6.65
CA ILE A 2 -26.63 -13.75 5.67
C ILE A 2 -26.42 -15.24 5.77
N VAL A 3 -26.42 -15.93 4.63
CA VAL A 3 -26.08 -17.35 4.52
C VAL A 3 -24.78 -17.45 3.74
N CYS A 4 -23.74 -18.04 4.32
CA CYS A 4 -22.46 -18.27 3.67
C CYS A 4 -21.86 -19.61 4.13
N GLY A 5 -20.92 -20.14 3.35
CA GLY A 5 -20.15 -21.33 3.76
C GLY A 5 -19.25 -21.03 4.96
N THR A 6 -19.03 -22.02 5.79
CA THR A 6 -18.21 -21.90 7.02
C THR A 6 -16.76 -21.51 6.71
N GLU A 7 -16.24 -21.88 5.55
CA GLU A 7 -14.93 -21.50 5.03
C GLU A 7 -14.76 -19.98 4.83
N ASN A 8 -15.88 -19.25 4.78
CA ASN A 8 -15.89 -17.79 4.65
C ASN A 8 -16.03 -17.06 6.00
N LEU A 9 -16.16 -17.82 7.08
CA LEU A 9 -16.27 -17.28 8.43
C LEU A 9 -14.90 -17.25 9.11
N ILE A 10 -14.54 -16.11 9.65
CA ILE A 10 -13.32 -15.96 10.43
C ILE A 10 -13.73 -15.44 11.81
N PRO A 11 -13.43 -16.20 12.88
CA PRO A 11 -13.72 -15.77 14.23
C PRO A 11 -12.99 -14.48 14.56
N VAL A 12 -13.70 -13.51 15.11
CA VAL A 12 -13.08 -12.30 15.66
C VAL A 12 -12.37 -12.67 16.96
N PRO A 13 -11.11 -12.28 17.17
CA PRO A 13 -10.39 -12.54 18.41
C PRO A 13 -11.14 -12.03 19.64
N ALA A 14 -11.09 -12.80 20.73
CA ALA A 14 -11.73 -12.41 21.97
C ALA A 14 -11.15 -11.08 22.48
N GLY A 15 -12.04 -10.13 22.82
CA GLY A 15 -11.66 -8.82 23.32
C GLY A 15 -11.39 -7.77 22.24
N MET A 16 -11.42 -8.12 20.95
CA MET A 16 -11.28 -7.15 19.86
C MET A 16 -12.58 -6.34 19.69
N ASP A 17 -12.45 -5.03 19.53
CA ASP A 17 -13.58 -4.17 19.19
C ASP A 17 -14.16 -4.57 17.81
N PRO A 18 -15.46 -4.86 17.70
CA PRO A 18 -16.11 -5.18 16.43
C PRO A 18 -15.92 -4.13 15.34
N LYS A 19 -15.73 -2.85 15.70
CA LYS A 19 -15.44 -1.78 14.74
C LYS A 19 -14.07 -1.97 14.08
N ILE A 20 -13.07 -2.42 14.85
CA ILE A 20 -11.74 -2.76 14.33
C ILE A 20 -11.85 -3.99 13.43
N ALA A 21 -12.54 -5.05 13.89
CA ALA A 21 -12.74 -6.24 13.08
C ALA A 21 -13.43 -5.96 11.74
N ALA A 22 -14.35 -4.99 11.69
CA ALA A 22 -15.07 -4.61 10.48
C ALA A 22 -14.16 -4.04 9.37
N VAL A 23 -13.02 -3.46 9.71
CA VAL A 23 -12.06 -2.91 8.73
C VAL A 23 -10.99 -3.91 8.28
N ALA A 24 -10.86 -5.05 8.97
CA ALA A 24 -9.87 -6.07 8.65
C ALA A 24 -9.87 -6.54 7.18
N PRO A 25 -11.02 -6.66 6.47
CA PRO A 25 -11.02 -7.00 5.05
C PRO A 25 -10.25 -5.99 4.18
N LEU A 26 -10.31 -4.69 4.49
CA LEU A 26 -9.59 -3.66 3.75
C LEU A 26 -8.09 -3.68 4.05
N PHE A 27 -7.70 -4.02 5.27
CA PHE A 27 -6.31 -4.31 5.62
C PHE A 27 -5.79 -5.52 4.86
N ALA A 28 -6.60 -6.60 4.74
CA ALA A 28 -6.24 -7.78 3.96
C ALA A 28 -6.02 -7.46 2.48
N VAL A 29 -6.79 -6.52 1.91
CA VAL A 29 -6.58 -6.01 0.55
C VAL A 29 -5.17 -5.37 0.43
N GLY A 30 -4.79 -4.50 1.36
CA GLY A 30 -3.45 -3.90 1.39
C GLY A 30 -2.33 -4.94 1.53
N MET A 31 -2.49 -5.88 2.46
CA MET A 31 -1.55 -7.00 2.66
C MET A 31 -1.39 -7.86 1.40
N HIS A 32 -2.45 -8.05 0.61
CA HIS A 32 -2.39 -8.82 -0.63
C HIS A 32 -1.43 -8.19 -1.63
N GLY A 33 -1.48 -6.88 -1.84
CA GLY A 33 -0.53 -6.18 -2.70
C GLY A 33 0.92 -6.32 -2.24
N VAL A 34 1.16 -6.18 -0.93
CA VAL A 34 2.48 -6.37 -0.32
C VAL A 34 3.00 -7.80 -0.50
N ASN A 35 2.10 -8.81 -0.44
CA ASN A 35 2.45 -10.22 -0.70
C ASN A 35 2.81 -10.46 -2.16
N LEU A 36 2.00 -9.98 -3.11
CA LEU A 36 2.28 -10.12 -4.54
C LEU A 36 3.62 -9.49 -4.93
N ALA A 37 3.93 -8.32 -4.37
CA ALA A 37 5.21 -7.67 -4.58
C ALA A 37 6.37 -8.33 -3.84
N ALA A 38 6.11 -9.36 -3.00
CA ALA A 38 7.12 -10.03 -2.19
C ALA A 38 8.01 -9.02 -1.42
N VAL A 39 7.38 -8.03 -0.77
CA VAL A 39 8.08 -7.01 0.00
C VAL A 39 8.86 -7.64 1.15
N GLY A 40 10.11 -7.24 1.34
CA GLY A 40 11.03 -7.77 2.34
C GLY A 40 11.77 -6.68 3.13
N PRO A 41 12.65 -7.07 4.05
CA PRO A 41 13.27 -6.16 5.02
C PRO A 41 14.29 -5.18 4.41
N THR A 42 14.75 -5.41 3.20
CA THR A 42 15.68 -4.52 2.50
C THR A 42 14.99 -3.52 1.58
N ASP A 43 13.67 -3.67 1.38
CA ASP A 43 12.93 -2.82 0.45
C ASP A 43 12.64 -1.44 1.05
N LEU A 44 12.76 -0.44 0.19
CA LEU A 44 12.19 0.89 0.38
C LEU A 44 10.84 0.92 -0.35
N LEU A 45 9.76 1.15 0.39
CA LEU A 45 8.41 1.15 -0.13
C LEU A 45 7.78 2.54 0.01
N VAL A 46 7.17 3.00 -1.08
CA VAL A 46 6.35 4.23 -1.10
C VAL A 46 4.88 3.86 -1.21
N VAL A 47 4.06 4.44 -0.34
CA VAL A 47 2.60 4.35 -0.40
C VAL A 47 2.03 5.70 -0.84
N LEU A 48 1.35 5.73 -1.97
CA LEU A 48 0.62 6.91 -2.43
C LEU A 48 -0.84 6.81 -1.96
N GLY A 49 -1.19 7.63 -0.97
CA GLY A 49 -2.48 7.63 -0.29
C GLY A 49 -2.53 6.73 0.96
N HIS A 50 -3.02 7.29 2.08
CA HIS A 50 -3.15 6.59 3.37
C HIS A 50 -4.63 6.50 3.81
N GLY A 51 -5.48 5.96 2.92
CA GLY A 51 -6.81 5.46 3.28
C GLY A 51 -6.69 4.11 4.02
N LEU A 52 -7.80 3.42 4.25
CA LEU A 52 -7.80 2.13 4.96
C LEU A 52 -6.91 1.07 4.27
N VAL A 53 -6.91 1.04 2.93
CA VAL A 53 -6.07 0.10 2.18
C VAL A 53 -4.60 0.49 2.30
N GLY A 54 -4.26 1.78 2.10
CA GLY A 54 -2.89 2.27 2.24
C GLY A 54 -2.32 2.09 3.65
N ALA A 55 -3.15 2.24 4.68
CA ALA A 55 -2.77 1.92 6.06
C ALA A 55 -2.42 0.43 6.23
N GLY A 56 -3.23 -0.46 5.65
CA GLY A 56 -2.93 -1.90 5.63
C GLY A 56 -1.64 -2.23 4.88
N VAL A 57 -1.36 -1.53 3.76
CA VAL A 57 -0.08 -1.65 3.02
C VAL A 57 1.09 -1.24 3.91
N ALA A 58 1.03 -0.03 4.51
CA ALA A 58 2.11 0.52 5.31
C ALA A 58 2.45 -0.40 6.50
N GLN A 59 1.44 -0.83 7.25
CA GLN A 59 1.61 -1.72 8.40
C GLN A 59 2.15 -3.09 7.99
N ALA A 60 1.62 -3.69 6.91
CA ALA A 60 2.09 -4.98 6.42
C ALA A 60 3.55 -4.93 5.93
N ALA A 61 3.94 -3.85 5.26
CA ALA A 61 5.32 -3.64 4.82
C ALA A 61 6.28 -3.46 6.01
N ARG A 62 5.88 -2.64 6.99
CA ARG A 62 6.65 -2.46 8.24
C ARG A 62 6.82 -3.76 9.02
N ALA A 63 5.76 -4.55 9.14
CA ALA A 63 5.82 -5.86 9.82
C ALA A 63 6.81 -6.83 9.15
N ARG A 64 7.19 -6.59 7.89
CA ARG A 64 8.24 -7.33 7.16
C ARG A 64 9.62 -6.69 7.23
N GLY A 65 9.74 -5.58 7.95
CA GLY A 65 10.99 -4.88 8.11
C GLY A 65 11.35 -3.92 6.99
N ALA A 66 10.45 -3.68 6.01
CA ALA A 66 10.67 -2.68 4.97
C ALA A 66 10.67 -1.27 5.54
N ARG A 67 11.40 -0.35 4.91
CA ARG A 67 11.30 1.09 5.18
C ARG A 67 10.13 1.65 4.39
N VAL A 68 9.26 2.41 5.05
CA VAL A 68 8.01 2.88 4.46
C VAL A 68 7.93 4.40 4.48
N LEU A 69 7.75 4.99 3.31
CA LEU A 69 7.33 6.38 3.13
C LEU A 69 5.85 6.41 2.71
N VAL A 70 5.06 7.22 3.40
CA VAL A 70 3.67 7.51 3.03
C VAL A 70 3.56 8.93 2.48
N SER A 71 2.95 9.06 1.30
CA SER A 71 2.53 10.33 0.70
C SER A 71 1.02 10.48 0.84
N GLU A 72 0.58 11.49 1.61
CA GLU A 72 -0.84 11.70 1.92
C GLU A 72 -1.15 13.19 2.11
N PRO A 73 -2.10 13.78 1.33
CA PRO A 73 -2.43 15.21 1.45
C PRO A 73 -3.24 15.55 2.71
N ASN A 74 -3.99 14.59 3.29
CA ASN A 74 -4.82 14.85 4.45
C ASN A 74 -3.99 14.84 5.75
N PRO A 75 -3.93 15.94 6.53
CA PRO A 75 -3.09 16.04 7.72
C PRO A 75 -3.46 15.04 8.82
N GLU A 76 -4.74 14.72 9.00
CA GLU A 76 -5.15 13.75 10.01
C GLU A 76 -4.71 12.32 9.64
N ARG A 77 -4.76 11.98 8.35
CA ARG A 77 -4.26 10.68 7.89
C ARG A 77 -2.73 10.62 7.95
N ARG A 78 -2.02 11.74 7.75
CA ARG A 78 -0.57 11.78 7.95
C ARG A 78 -0.19 11.47 9.40
N LYS A 79 -0.88 12.06 10.38
CA LYS A 79 -0.67 11.74 11.81
C LYS A 79 -0.88 10.25 12.11
N LEU A 80 -1.90 9.64 11.51
CA LEU A 80 -2.13 8.19 11.65
C LEU A 80 -1.02 7.37 11.00
N ALA A 81 -0.50 7.80 9.84
CA ALA A 81 0.61 7.13 9.18
C ALA A 81 1.88 7.13 10.05
N GLU A 82 2.20 8.26 10.69
CA GLU A 82 3.33 8.39 11.62
C GLU A 82 3.19 7.44 12.83
N LEU A 83 1.97 7.26 13.34
CA LEU A 83 1.72 6.42 14.51
C LEU A 83 1.76 4.92 14.17
N TYR A 84 1.34 4.53 12.98
CA TYR A 84 0.93 3.14 12.71
C TYR A 84 1.61 2.48 11.50
N GLY A 85 2.67 2.98 10.96
CA GLY A 85 3.28 2.17 9.91
C GLY A 85 4.24 2.85 8.96
N ALA A 86 4.48 4.13 9.10
CA ALA A 86 5.44 4.84 8.28
C ALA A 86 6.73 5.16 9.03
N ASP A 87 7.88 5.02 8.36
CA ASP A 87 9.14 5.61 8.84
C ASP A 87 9.19 7.10 8.53
N TRP A 88 8.53 7.48 7.44
CA TRP A 88 8.44 8.86 6.97
C TRP A 88 7.08 9.14 6.37
N VAL A 89 6.67 10.39 6.49
CA VAL A 89 5.42 10.90 5.92
C VAL A 89 5.69 12.21 5.20
N VAL A 90 5.09 12.41 4.05
CA VAL A 90 5.22 13.64 3.25
C VAL A 90 3.86 14.15 2.81
N ASP A 91 3.70 15.48 2.84
CA ASP A 91 2.61 16.18 2.17
C ASP A 91 3.00 16.44 0.70
N PRO A 92 2.33 15.78 -0.28
CA PRO A 92 2.68 16.00 -1.68
C PRO A 92 2.32 17.41 -2.18
N GLY A 93 1.52 18.17 -1.45
CA GLY A 93 1.22 19.58 -1.73
C GLY A 93 2.35 20.52 -1.33
N GLU A 94 3.20 20.13 -0.39
CA GLU A 94 4.32 20.94 0.10
C GLU A 94 5.66 20.52 -0.53
N ARG A 95 5.80 19.23 -0.86
CA ARG A 95 7.06 18.68 -1.31
C ARG A 95 6.88 17.42 -2.17
N SER A 96 7.66 17.29 -3.23
CA SER A 96 7.65 16.07 -4.05
C SER A 96 8.20 14.86 -3.30
N VAL A 97 7.62 13.69 -3.58
CA VAL A 97 8.04 12.41 -2.96
C VAL A 97 9.49 12.09 -3.32
N SER A 98 9.91 12.34 -4.57
CA SER A 98 11.28 12.05 -5.03
C SER A 98 12.33 12.92 -4.32
N GLU A 99 12.07 14.22 -4.13
CA GLU A 99 12.96 15.11 -3.37
C GLU A 99 13.08 14.66 -1.92
N PHE A 100 11.95 14.32 -1.30
CA PHE A 100 11.92 13.83 0.07
C PHE A 100 12.75 12.55 0.23
N LEU A 101 12.60 11.59 -0.70
CA LEU A 101 13.40 10.37 -0.71
C LEU A 101 14.89 10.66 -0.87
N GLY A 102 15.25 11.57 -1.77
CA GLY A 102 16.64 11.99 -1.99
C GLY A 102 17.33 12.43 -0.70
N GLU A 103 16.63 13.23 0.10
CA GLU A 103 17.17 13.75 1.36
C GLU A 103 17.16 12.72 2.51
N ARG A 104 16.12 11.89 2.60
CA ARG A 104 15.92 10.99 3.74
C ARG A 104 16.50 9.60 3.53
N ALA A 105 16.43 9.09 2.31
CA ALA A 105 16.85 7.74 1.97
C ALA A 105 18.13 7.68 1.11
N GLY A 106 18.62 8.83 0.63
CA GLY A 106 19.76 8.90 -0.26
C GLY A 106 19.49 8.39 -1.67
N THR A 107 18.22 8.27 -2.04
CA THR A 107 17.76 7.86 -3.37
C THR A 107 16.45 8.56 -3.69
N ASP A 108 16.23 8.91 -4.94
CA ASP A 108 14.99 9.52 -5.42
C ASP A 108 13.93 8.48 -5.84
N ARG A 109 14.21 7.19 -5.61
CA ARG A 109 13.41 6.07 -6.10
C ARG A 109 13.27 4.97 -5.07
N ALA A 110 12.17 4.21 -5.21
CA ALA A 110 11.82 3.10 -4.32
C ALA A 110 11.91 1.74 -5.01
N ASP A 111 12.11 0.69 -4.22
CA ASP A 111 12.04 -0.70 -4.66
C ASP A 111 10.61 -1.08 -5.04
N VAL A 112 9.65 -0.64 -4.24
CA VAL A 112 8.23 -0.89 -4.42
C VAL A 112 7.44 0.41 -4.26
N VAL A 113 6.57 0.70 -5.21
CA VAL A 113 5.59 1.78 -5.10
C VAL A 113 4.20 1.19 -5.11
N VAL A 114 3.36 1.60 -4.15
CA VAL A 114 1.96 1.18 -4.07
C VAL A 114 1.07 2.39 -4.28
N GLU A 115 0.34 2.39 -5.39
CA GLU A 115 -0.73 3.35 -5.63
C GLU A 115 -1.99 2.85 -4.93
N SER A 116 -2.43 3.51 -3.87
CA SER A 116 -3.61 3.15 -3.07
C SER A 116 -4.61 4.29 -2.90
N SER A 117 -4.39 5.42 -3.59
CA SER A 117 -5.30 6.56 -3.56
C SER A 117 -6.51 6.38 -4.48
N GLY A 118 -6.37 5.59 -5.54
CA GLY A 118 -7.36 5.46 -6.61
C GLY A 118 -7.39 6.67 -7.57
N ASN A 119 -6.36 7.53 -7.52
CA ASN A 119 -6.25 8.69 -8.39
C ASN A 119 -5.39 8.36 -9.62
N ALA A 120 -6.01 8.18 -10.78
CA ALA A 120 -5.32 7.87 -12.03
C ALA A 120 -4.24 8.90 -12.42
N ALA A 121 -4.36 10.15 -11.97
CA ALA A 121 -3.36 11.18 -12.23
C ALA A 121 -2.00 10.89 -11.57
N LEU A 122 -1.96 10.07 -10.52
CA LEU A 122 -0.72 9.69 -9.82
C LEU A 122 0.03 8.53 -10.48
N ILE A 123 -0.52 7.88 -11.50
CA ILE A 123 0.12 6.72 -12.14
C ILE A 123 1.47 7.08 -12.75
N ALA A 124 1.56 8.25 -13.42
CA ALA A 124 2.81 8.71 -14.01
C ALA A 124 3.88 8.96 -12.92
N GLU A 125 3.51 9.57 -11.80
CA GLU A 125 4.37 9.76 -10.64
C GLU A 125 4.78 8.41 -10.03
N ALA A 126 3.84 7.50 -9.84
CA ALA A 126 4.11 6.17 -9.30
C ALA A 126 5.13 5.40 -10.15
N ILE A 127 5.00 5.42 -11.47
CA ILE A 127 5.99 4.85 -12.40
C ILE A 127 7.34 5.57 -12.23
N GLY A 128 7.32 6.90 -12.15
CA GLY A 128 8.51 7.73 -11.96
C GLY A 128 9.27 7.42 -10.68
N LEU A 129 8.60 7.10 -9.60
CA LEU A 129 9.16 6.78 -8.30
C LEU A 129 9.76 5.37 -8.21
N CYS A 130 9.42 4.45 -9.12
CA CYS A 130 10.03 3.13 -9.13
C CYS A 130 11.49 3.18 -9.62
N ARG A 131 12.40 2.50 -8.95
CA ARG A 131 13.75 2.29 -9.47
C ARG A 131 13.76 1.37 -10.70
N PHE A 132 14.91 1.24 -11.35
CA PHE A 132 15.11 0.23 -12.39
C PHE A 132 14.92 -1.19 -11.79
N GLY A 133 14.14 -2.03 -12.47
CA GLY A 133 13.75 -3.34 -11.97
C GLY A 133 12.80 -3.29 -10.76
N GLY A 134 12.24 -2.12 -10.46
CA GLY A 134 11.31 -1.92 -9.35
C GLY A 134 9.93 -2.50 -9.60
N LYS A 135 9.08 -2.41 -8.59
CA LYS A 135 7.73 -2.98 -8.59
C LYS A 135 6.69 -1.88 -8.37
N LEU A 136 5.63 -1.89 -9.18
CA LEU A 136 4.47 -1.02 -9.01
C LEU A 136 3.24 -1.85 -8.69
N VAL A 137 2.60 -1.56 -7.57
CA VAL A 137 1.34 -2.21 -7.15
C VAL A 137 0.19 -1.21 -7.34
N MET A 138 -0.70 -1.51 -8.27
CA MET A 138 -1.91 -0.76 -8.56
C MET A 138 -3.03 -1.24 -7.64
N GLN A 139 -3.07 -0.70 -6.43
CA GLN A 139 -3.95 -1.16 -5.35
C GLN A 139 -5.23 -0.34 -5.25
N GLY A 140 -5.18 0.94 -5.65
CA GLY A 140 -6.32 1.84 -5.63
C GLY A 140 -7.40 1.41 -6.62
N TRP A 141 -8.67 1.60 -6.24
CA TRP A 141 -9.78 1.35 -7.13
C TRP A 141 -9.92 2.49 -8.14
N MET A 142 -9.71 2.19 -9.41
CA MET A 142 -9.83 3.13 -10.53
C MET A 142 -10.85 2.60 -11.53
N PRO A 143 -12.10 3.09 -11.52
CA PRO A 143 -13.10 2.65 -12.46
C PRO A 143 -12.80 3.13 -13.89
N GLY A 144 -13.08 2.30 -14.87
CA GLY A 144 -12.91 2.61 -16.30
C GLY A 144 -11.52 2.28 -16.84
N GLU A 145 -11.21 2.86 -18.00
CA GLU A 145 -9.91 2.70 -18.65
C GLU A 145 -8.90 3.69 -18.09
N ILE A 146 -7.69 3.22 -17.82
CA ILE A 146 -6.56 4.05 -17.40
C ILE A 146 -5.42 3.92 -18.40
N GLY A 147 -4.72 5.02 -18.64
CA GLY A 147 -3.56 5.06 -19.51
C GLY A 147 -2.30 5.44 -18.77
N PHE A 148 -1.17 4.92 -19.21
CA PHE A 148 0.15 5.31 -18.72
C PHE A 148 1.20 5.20 -19.84
N SER A 149 2.35 5.83 -19.65
CA SER A 149 3.46 5.73 -20.59
C SER A 149 4.08 4.34 -20.56
N TYR A 150 3.79 3.51 -21.58
CA TYR A 150 4.47 2.23 -21.77
C TYR A 150 6.00 2.39 -21.78
N MET A 151 6.51 3.41 -22.48
CA MET A 151 7.96 3.62 -22.62
C MET A 151 8.64 3.89 -21.27
N GLU A 152 8.00 4.63 -20.36
CA GLU A 152 8.57 4.88 -19.04
C GLU A 152 8.61 3.58 -18.19
N ALA A 153 7.55 2.80 -18.21
CA ALA A 153 7.52 1.52 -17.51
C ALA A 153 8.52 0.52 -18.14
N HIS A 154 8.60 0.47 -19.47
CA HIS A 154 9.50 -0.40 -20.21
C HIS A 154 10.97 -0.08 -19.94
N ARG A 155 11.38 1.19 -20.03
CA ARG A 155 12.76 1.62 -19.78
C ARG A 155 13.23 1.31 -18.36
N ARG A 156 12.31 1.25 -17.40
CA ARG A 156 12.59 0.89 -16.00
C ARG A 156 12.50 -0.59 -15.72
N GLN A 157 12.08 -1.41 -16.69
CA GLN A 157 11.85 -2.85 -16.54
C GLN A 157 10.93 -3.16 -15.34
N LEU A 158 9.82 -2.43 -15.21
CA LEU A 158 8.93 -2.56 -14.06
C LEU A 158 8.16 -3.88 -14.09
N THR A 159 7.98 -4.45 -12.91
CA THR A 159 6.94 -5.45 -12.66
C THR A 159 5.71 -4.74 -12.11
N MET A 160 4.57 -4.89 -12.77
CA MET A 160 3.31 -4.27 -12.32
C MET A 160 2.35 -5.34 -11.81
N PHE A 161 1.74 -5.07 -10.66
CA PHE A 161 0.75 -5.94 -10.03
C PHE A 161 -0.61 -5.24 -9.96
N PHE A 162 -1.67 -5.98 -10.22
CA PHE A 162 -3.05 -5.53 -10.14
C PHE A 162 -3.81 -6.44 -9.16
N PRO A 163 -3.59 -6.27 -7.86
CA PRO A 163 -4.24 -7.11 -6.87
C PRO A 163 -5.75 -6.88 -6.87
N THR A 164 -6.52 -7.96 -6.76
CA THR A 164 -7.96 -7.90 -6.59
C THR A 164 -8.38 -8.60 -5.32
N GLY A 165 -9.30 -8.01 -4.58
CA GLY A 165 -9.81 -8.55 -3.33
C GLY A 165 -8.71 -8.70 -2.25
N TRP A 166 -8.96 -9.57 -1.32
CA TRP A 166 -8.10 -9.77 -0.13
C TRP A 166 -7.16 -10.98 -0.22
N GLY A 167 -7.04 -11.59 -1.41
CA GLY A 167 -6.17 -12.75 -1.59
C GLY A 167 -6.66 -14.04 -0.92
N PRO A 168 -5.78 -15.00 -0.65
CA PRO A 168 -6.11 -16.27 -0.01
C PRO A 168 -6.77 -16.12 1.36
N ALA A 169 -7.58 -17.11 1.77
CA ALA A 169 -8.40 -17.07 2.99
C ALA A 169 -7.62 -16.73 4.29
N GLY A 170 -6.37 -17.17 4.43
CA GLY A 170 -5.53 -16.88 5.59
C GLY A 170 -5.16 -15.40 5.77
N MET A 171 -5.34 -14.57 4.74
CA MET A 171 -5.02 -13.15 4.83
C MET A 171 -6.00 -12.34 5.69
N LYS A 172 -7.28 -12.73 5.74
CA LYS A 172 -8.25 -12.08 6.63
C LYS A 172 -7.87 -12.30 8.10
N GLU A 173 -7.43 -13.51 8.43
CA GLU A 173 -6.97 -13.83 9.79
C GLU A 173 -5.70 -13.05 10.14
N ALA A 174 -4.76 -12.96 9.21
CA ALA A 174 -3.56 -12.16 9.41
C ALA A 174 -3.88 -10.66 9.56
N ALA A 175 -4.85 -10.14 8.81
CA ALA A 175 -5.31 -8.76 8.93
C ALA A 175 -5.95 -8.47 10.29
N LEU A 176 -6.69 -9.43 10.87
CA LEU A 176 -7.23 -9.30 12.23
C LEU A 176 -6.13 -9.26 13.32
N ARG A 177 -4.94 -9.76 13.03
CA ARG A 177 -3.80 -9.70 13.97
C ARG A 177 -3.02 -8.38 13.88
N LEU A 178 -3.20 -7.62 12.80
CA LEU A 178 -2.57 -6.33 12.59
C LEU A 178 -3.46 -5.15 13.01
N ALA A 179 -4.77 -5.37 13.04
CA ALA A 179 -5.75 -4.36 13.44
C ALA A 179 -5.84 -4.26 14.97
#